data_229ac469d93cc9a9e145131796e12e15
#
_entry.id   229ac469d93cc9a9e145131796e12e15
#
_cell.length_a   1.000
_cell.length_b   1.000
_cell.length_c   1.000
_cell.angle_alpha   90.00
_cell.angle_beta   90.00
_cell.angle_gamma   90.00
#
_symmetry.space_group_name_H-M   'P 1'
#
loop_
_entity.id
_entity.type
_entity.pdbx_description
1 polymer ?
#
loop_
_entity_poly.entity_id
_entity_poly.type
_entity_poly.pdbx_seq_one_letter_code
_entity_poly.pdbx_strand_id
1 'polypeptide(L)'
;MNTRLVVCLLWLVSSWATAQTPPDASHANESLLIALENAWNQAQLHHDSSALDRLVANTFISTDNDGTFMTKAEFLADNKDLSYAPSVMANTEEKVFLYGDAAVVAGIYHAKGLYKGKPFDRYGRFTDTWLYLNGKWVCVATHTSPLKKAPH
;
A
#
# COMPACT_ATOMS: atom_id res chain seq x y z
N MET A 1 -35.89 11.97 -74.25
CA MET A 1 -34.82 12.57 -73.41
C MET A 1 -35.13 12.13 -71.97
N ASN A 2 -34.59 10.99 -71.55
CA ASN A 2 -34.94 10.33 -70.26
C ASN A 2 -33.78 10.54 -69.29
N THR A 3 -33.96 11.39 -68.31
CA THR A 3 -33.02 11.64 -67.23
C THR A 3 -33.24 10.60 -66.12
N ARG A 4 -32.32 9.66 -65.97
CA ARG A 4 -32.33 8.68 -64.83
C ARG A 4 -31.70 9.32 -63.63
N LEU A 5 -32.46 9.48 -62.59
CA LEU A 5 -32.03 9.91 -61.25
C LEU A 5 -31.42 8.71 -60.55
N VAL A 6 -30.11 8.75 -60.26
CA VAL A 6 -29.41 7.76 -59.43
C VAL A 6 -29.43 8.25 -57.99
N VAL A 7 -30.19 7.53 -57.13
CA VAL A 7 -30.22 7.76 -55.69
C VAL A 7 -29.13 6.92 -55.05
N CYS A 8 -28.04 7.55 -54.56
CA CYS A 8 -27.04 6.88 -53.76
C CYS A 8 -27.51 6.82 -52.29
N LEU A 9 -27.88 5.62 -51.81
CA LEU A 9 -28.13 5.37 -50.40
C LEU A 9 -26.75 5.20 -49.71
N LEU A 10 -26.38 6.19 -48.89
CA LEU A 10 -25.25 6.08 -47.96
C LEU A 10 -25.68 5.30 -46.71
N TRP A 11 -25.17 4.09 -46.55
CA TRP A 11 -25.30 3.31 -45.32
C TRP A 11 -24.32 3.86 -44.28
N LEU A 12 -24.84 4.53 -43.26
CA LEU A 12 -24.07 4.89 -42.06
C LEU A 12 -23.97 3.64 -41.15
N VAL A 13 -22.83 2.98 -41.19
CA VAL A 13 -22.53 1.90 -40.25
C VAL A 13 -22.08 2.56 -38.93
N SER A 14 -23.00 2.65 -37.98
CA SER A 14 -22.68 3.08 -36.62
C SER A 14 -21.92 1.95 -35.89
N SER A 15 -20.60 2.04 -35.84
CA SER A 15 -19.78 1.13 -35.03
C SER A 15 -19.99 1.47 -33.55
N TRP A 16 -20.74 0.66 -32.87
CA TRP A 16 -20.85 0.70 -31.41
C TRP A 16 -19.56 0.10 -30.84
N ALA A 17 -18.63 0.95 -30.44
CA ALA A 17 -17.51 0.54 -29.64
C ALA A 17 -18.05 0.14 -28.25
N THR A 18 -18.15 -1.17 -28.00
CA THR A 18 -18.35 -1.68 -26.64
C THR A 18 -17.08 -1.35 -25.85
N ALA A 19 -17.18 -0.38 -24.97
CA ALA A 19 -16.16 -0.16 -23.95
C ALA A 19 -16.11 -1.44 -23.10
N GLN A 20 -15.06 -2.24 -23.29
CA GLN A 20 -14.75 -3.34 -22.40
C GLN A 20 -14.41 -2.74 -21.04
N THR A 21 -15.27 -2.93 -20.05
CA THR A 21 -14.90 -2.71 -18.63
C THR A 21 -13.64 -3.53 -18.36
N PRO A 22 -12.58 -2.94 -17.82
CA PRO A 22 -11.42 -3.72 -17.39
C PRO A 22 -11.88 -4.83 -16.44
N PRO A 23 -11.28 -6.02 -16.47
CA PRO A 23 -11.60 -7.06 -15.50
C PRO A 23 -11.44 -6.49 -14.09
N ASP A 24 -12.37 -6.88 -13.22
CA ASP A 24 -12.48 -6.42 -11.83
C ASP A 24 -11.13 -6.45 -11.10
N ALA A 25 -10.44 -5.31 -11.09
CA ALA A 25 -9.11 -5.16 -10.51
C ALA A 25 -9.15 -5.08 -8.97
N SER A 26 -10.35 -5.05 -8.35
CA SER A 26 -10.51 -4.79 -6.93
C SER A 26 -9.89 -5.90 -6.05
N HIS A 27 -10.16 -7.17 -6.34
CA HIS A 27 -9.61 -8.30 -5.58
C HIS A 27 -8.10 -8.49 -5.80
N ALA A 28 -7.61 -8.29 -7.03
CA ALA A 28 -6.19 -8.34 -7.34
C ALA A 28 -5.41 -7.23 -6.61
N ASN A 29 -6.01 -6.04 -6.44
CA ASN A 29 -5.40 -4.92 -5.74
C ASN A 29 -5.36 -5.12 -4.22
N GLU A 30 -6.39 -5.72 -3.62
CA GLU A 30 -6.43 -6.05 -2.20
C GLU A 30 -5.32 -7.05 -1.84
N SER A 31 -5.22 -8.17 -2.54
CA SER A 31 -4.19 -9.18 -2.32
C SER A 31 -2.78 -8.62 -2.55
N LEU A 32 -2.62 -7.73 -3.53
CA LEU A 32 -1.35 -7.07 -3.79
C LEU A 32 -0.96 -6.15 -2.64
N LEU A 33 -1.89 -5.35 -2.10
CA LEU A 33 -1.61 -4.45 -0.99
C LEU A 33 -1.23 -5.23 0.28
N ILE A 34 -1.92 -6.33 0.61
CA ILE A 34 -1.54 -7.23 1.70
C ILE A 34 -0.13 -7.81 1.47
N ALA A 35 0.22 -8.16 0.23
CA ALA A 35 1.57 -8.63 -0.09
C ALA A 35 2.63 -7.53 0.09
N LEU A 36 2.30 -6.26 -0.21
CA LEU A 36 3.19 -5.12 0.01
C LEU A 36 3.38 -4.82 1.51
N GLU A 37 2.33 -4.95 2.34
CA GLU A 37 2.43 -4.89 3.80
C GLU A 37 3.36 -5.98 4.35
N ASN A 38 3.22 -7.21 3.86
CA ASN A 38 4.13 -8.30 4.24
C ASN A 38 5.57 -8.03 3.79
N ALA A 39 5.78 -7.47 2.59
CA ALA A 39 7.10 -7.08 2.11
C ALA A 39 7.71 -5.96 2.99
N TRP A 40 6.89 -5.03 3.48
CA TRP A 40 7.31 -4.01 4.44
C TRP A 40 7.80 -4.64 5.75
N ASN A 41 7.01 -5.54 6.33
CA ASN A 41 7.40 -6.25 7.55
C ASN A 41 8.73 -7.01 7.38
N GLN A 42 8.93 -7.68 6.24
CA GLN A 42 10.18 -8.38 5.94
C GLN A 42 11.36 -7.42 5.79
N ALA A 43 11.14 -6.27 5.14
CA ALA A 43 12.18 -5.25 4.98
C ALA A 43 12.61 -4.65 6.33
N GLN A 44 11.66 -4.42 7.25
CA GLN A 44 11.98 -3.97 8.62
C GLN A 44 12.69 -5.07 9.43
N LEU A 45 12.23 -6.32 9.34
CA LEU A 45 12.81 -7.46 10.04
C LEU A 45 14.30 -7.66 9.69
N HIS A 46 14.66 -7.38 8.43
CA HIS A 46 16.01 -7.57 7.90
C HIS A 46 16.80 -6.26 7.73
N HIS A 47 16.29 -5.13 8.21
CA HIS A 47 16.92 -3.79 8.04
C HIS A 47 17.19 -3.43 6.58
N ASP A 48 16.37 -3.96 5.64
CA ASP A 48 16.49 -3.67 4.21
C ASP A 48 15.84 -2.31 3.86
N SER A 49 16.58 -1.23 4.16
CA SER A 49 16.13 0.13 3.84
C SER A 49 15.98 0.35 2.33
N SER A 50 16.66 -0.45 1.47
CA SER A 50 16.51 -0.36 0.02
C SER A 50 15.15 -0.93 -0.43
N ALA A 51 14.68 -2.01 0.20
CA ALA A 51 13.33 -2.53 -0.04
C ALA A 51 12.27 -1.52 0.44
N LEU A 52 12.42 -0.94 1.64
CA LEU A 52 11.51 0.10 2.15
C LEU A 52 11.48 1.33 1.24
N ASP A 53 12.63 1.77 0.72
CA ASP A 53 12.72 2.93 -0.19
C ASP A 53 11.85 2.76 -1.45
N ARG A 54 11.72 1.53 -1.95
CA ARG A 54 10.87 1.21 -3.10
C ARG A 54 9.37 1.15 -2.76
N LEU A 55 9.02 0.85 -1.50
CA LEU A 55 7.63 0.75 -1.03
C LEU A 55 7.03 2.10 -0.68
N VAL A 56 7.85 3.08 -0.27
CA VAL A 56 7.35 4.39 0.19
C VAL A 56 7.58 5.49 -0.84
N ALA A 57 6.62 6.43 -0.92
CA ALA A 57 6.70 7.58 -1.81
C ALA A 57 7.80 8.57 -1.37
N ASN A 58 8.24 9.46 -2.29
CA ASN A 58 9.20 10.52 -1.92
C ASN A 58 8.64 11.49 -0.87
N THR A 59 7.33 11.66 -0.83
CA THR A 59 6.59 12.52 0.13
C THR A 59 6.07 11.75 1.34
N PHE A 60 6.57 10.52 1.55
CA PHE A 60 6.14 9.66 2.65
C PHE A 60 6.33 10.32 4.02
N ILE A 61 5.35 10.11 4.87
CA ILE A 61 5.37 10.49 6.28
C ILE A 61 5.02 9.29 7.17
N SER A 62 5.63 9.22 8.33
CA SER A 62 5.31 8.26 9.38
C SER A 62 4.98 8.97 10.68
N THR A 63 3.97 8.50 11.39
CA THR A 63 3.72 8.86 12.78
C THR A 63 3.72 7.58 13.61
N ASP A 64 4.71 7.44 14.47
CA ASP A 64 4.85 6.25 15.31
C ASP A 64 3.99 6.33 16.58
N ASN A 65 3.89 5.21 17.27
CA ASN A 65 3.03 4.98 18.44
C ASN A 65 3.32 5.86 19.66
N ASP A 66 4.48 6.49 19.71
CA ASP A 66 4.88 7.49 20.74
C ASP A 66 4.68 8.94 20.28
N GLY A 67 4.15 9.14 19.04
CA GLY A 67 3.95 10.44 18.42
C GLY A 67 5.16 10.96 17.64
N THR A 68 6.25 10.19 17.54
CA THR A 68 7.39 10.56 16.69
C THR A 68 6.95 10.68 15.24
N PHE A 69 7.23 11.83 14.62
CA PHE A 69 6.97 12.09 13.22
C PHE A 69 8.26 11.96 12.42
N MET A 70 8.19 11.25 11.30
CA MET A 70 9.35 11.03 10.42
C MET A 70 9.01 11.29 8.96
N THR A 71 9.91 11.94 8.26
CA THR A 71 9.96 11.97 6.80
C THR A 71 10.51 10.65 6.26
N LYS A 72 10.41 10.43 4.94
CA LYS A 72 11.02 9.25 4.29
C LYS A 72 12.49 9.07 4.67
N ALA A 73 13.28 10.15 4.63
CA ALA A 73 14.71 10.07 4.90
C ALA A 73 15.00 9.62 6.34
N GLU A 74 14.26 10.15 7.30
CA GLU A 74 14.38 9.79 8.72
C GLU A 74 13.92 8.36 8.97
N PHE A 75 12.79 7.93 8.37
CA PHE A 75 12.28 6.57 8.46
C PHE A 75 13.28 5.53 7.91
N LEU A 76 13.89 5.81 6.75
CA LEU A 76 14.90 4.92 6.17
C LEU A 76 16.21 4.91 7.00
N ALA A 77 16.55 6.02 7.65
CA ALA A 77 17.69 6.09 8.55
C ALA A 77 17.42 5.31 9.84
N ASP A 78 16.23 5.44 10.41
CA ASP A 78 15.79 4.70 11.61
C ASP A 78 15.83 3.18 11.37
N ASN A 79 15.37 2.73 10.21
CA ASN A 79 15.41 1.29 9.85
C ASN A 79 16.86 0.72 9.79
N LYS A 80 17.88 1.55 9.68
CA LYS A 80 19.30 1.13 9.70
C LYS A 80 19.86 1.02 11.10
N ASP A 81 19.13 1.48 12.12
CA ASP A 81 19.59 1.39 13.51
C ASP A 81 19.51 -0.05 14.02
N LEU A 82 20.66 -0.72 14.06
CA LEU A 82 20.78 -2.09 14.54
C LEU A 82 20.55 -2.24 16.05
N SER A 83 20.38 -1.15 16.80
CA SER A 83 19.96 -1.23 18.21
C SER A 83 18.50 -1.66 18.36
N TYR A 84 17.68 -1.48 17.31
CA TYR A 84 16.36 -2.09 17.15
C TYR A 84 16.52 -3.41 16.38
N ALA A 85 16.47 -4.53 17.06
CA ALA A 85 16.68 -5.85 16.48
C ALA A 85 15.41 -6.71 16.62
N PRO A 86 14.46 -6.55 15.70
CA PRO A 86 13.22 -7.33 15.71
C PRO A 86 13.48 -8.79 15.35
N SER A 87 12.79 -9.71 16.00
CA SER A 87 12.73 -11.13 15.67
C SER A 87 11.35 -11.55 15.15
N VAL A 88 10.34 -10.70 15.34
CA VAL A 88 8.99 -10.84 14.80
C VAL A 88 8.56 -9.46 14.30
N MET A 89 8.09 -9.42 13.06
CA MET A 89 7.34 -8.32 12.45
C MET A 89 6.21 -8.96 11.65
N ALA A 90 4.97 -8.81 12.09
CA ALA A 90 3.83 -9.47 11.46
C ALA A 90 2.56 -8.63 11.60
N ASN A 91 1.70 -8.72 10.59
CA ASN A 91 0.38 -8.11 10.61
C ASN A 91 -0.72 -9.17 10.72
N THR A 92 -1.83 -8.79 11.33
CA THR A 92 -3.04 -9.59 11.43
C THR A 92 -4.28 -8.69 11.31
N GLU A 93 -5.45 -9.27 11.07
CA GLU A 93 -6.73 -8.56 10.92
C GLU A 93 -6.67 -7.45 9.86
N GLU A 94 -5.88 -7.63 8.81
CA GLU A 94 -5.72 -6.65 7.76
C GLU A 94 -7.03 -6.46 6.98
N LYS A 95 -7.38 -5.20 6.75
CA LYS A 95 -8.53 -4.78 5.94
C LYS A 95 -8.06 -3.74 4.94
N VAL A 96 -8.41 -3.95 3.69
CA VAL A 96 -8.09 -3.06 2.58
C VAL A 96 -9.35 -2.35 2.12
N PHE A 97 -9.29 -1.03 2.02
CA PHE A 97 -10.35 -0.18 1.49
C PHE A 97 -9.84 0.52 0.24
N LEU A 98 -10.44 0.21 -0.91
CA LEU A 98 -10.01 0.73 -2.21
C LEU A 98 -10.85 1.96 -2.62
N TYR A 99 -10.17 2.99 -3.13
CA TYR A 99 -10.76 4.25 -3.58
C TYR A 99 -10.14 4.67 -4.93
N GLY A 100 -10.33 3.86 -5.97
CA GLY A 100 -9.68 4.06 -7.26
C GLY A 100 -8.16 3.87 -7.16
N ASP A 101 -7.40 4.93 -7.43
CA ASP A 101 -5.93 4.93 -7.32
C ASP A 101 -5.41 5.17 -5.89
N ALA A 102 -6.30 5.19 -4.90
CA ALA A 102 -5.96 5.27 -3.49
C ALA A 102 -6.47 4.04 -2.73
N ALA A 103 -5.79 3.68 -1.65
CA ALA A 103 -6.23 2.64 -0.74
C ALA A 103 -5.82 2.98 0.70
N VAL A 104 -6.61 2.47 1.63
CA VAL A 104 -6.27 2.46 3.06
C VAL A 104 -6.16 1.01 3.50
N VAL A 105 -5.03 0.65 4.10
CA VAL A 105 -4.83 -0.65 4.75
C VAL A 105 -4.78 -0.40 6.26
N ALA A 106 -5.58 -1.14 7.00
CA ALA A 106 -5.60 -1.06 8.45
C ALA A 106 -5.55 -2.47 9.06
N GLY A 107 -4.82 -2.62 10.15
CA GLY A 107 -4.66 -3.93 10.78
C GLY A 107 -4.07 -3.83 12.18
N ILE A 108 -3.61 -4.95 12.67
CA ILE A 108 -2.85 -5.07 13.91
C ILE A 108 -1.43 -5.48 13.55
N TYR A 109 -0.43 -4.74 14.01
CA TYR A 109 0.95 -5.18 13.95
C TYR A 109 1.36 -5.88 15.25
N HIS A 110 2.25 -6.86 15.13
CA HIS A 110 2.99 -7.47 16.22
C HIS A 110 4.49 -7.28 15.95
N ALA A 111 5.18 -6.64 16.88
CA ALA A 111 6.62 -6.47 16.85
C ALA A 111 7.24 -7.00 18.13
N LYS A 112 8.25 -7.88 18.00
CA LYS A 112 8.96 -8.51 19.12
C LYS A 112 10.45 -8.58 18.81
N GLY A 113 11.29 -8.39 19.82
CA GLY A 113 12.75 -8.42 19.62
C GLY A 113 13.52 -7.78 20.77
N LEU A 114 14.64 -7.15 20.41
CA LEU A 114 15.47 -6.38 21.35
C LEU A 114 15.55 -4.93 20.87
N TYR A 115 15.46 -3.99 21.82
CA TYR A 115 15.79 -2.58 21.59
C TYR A 115 16.84 -2.14 22.61
N LYS A 116 18.02 -1.72 22.13
CA LYS A 116 19.18 -1.41 22.98
C LYS A 116 19.48 -2.52 23.99
N GLY A 117 19.39 -3.77 23.52
CA GLY A 117 19.63 -4.98 24.33
C GLY A 117 18.49 -5.35 25.29
N LYS A 118 17.41 -4.58 25.37
CA LYS A 118 16.26 -4.89 26.23
C LYS A 118 15.15 -5.55 25.41
N PRO A 119 14.53 -6.64 25.89
CA PRO A 119 13.45 -7.29 25.19
C PRO A 119 12.21 -6.41 25.11
N PHE A 120 11.51 -6.45 23.97
CA PHE A 120 10.19 -5.90 23.78
C PHE A 120 9.27 -6.92 23.11
N ASP A 121 7.98 -6.82 23.42
CA ASP A 121 6.91 -7.60 22.77
C ASP A 121 5.66 -6.70 22.79
N ARG A 122 5.27 -6.18 21.61
CA ARG A 122 4.24 -5.14 21.53
C ARG A 122 3.30 -5.34 20.36
N TYR A 123 2.06 -4.96 20.58
CA TYR A 123 1.02 -4.92 19.57
C TYR A 123 0.49 -3.49 19.42
N GLY A 124 0.08 -3.17 18.23
CA GLY A 124 -0.57 -1.90 17.95
C GLY A 124 -1.48 -1.99 16.73
N ARG A 125 -2.28 -0.94 16.53
CA ARG A 125 -3.01 -0.74 15.28
C ARG A 125 -2.15 0.08 14.35
N PHE A 126 -2.27 -0.23 13.05
CA PHE A 126 -1.71 0.60 11.99
C PHE A 126 -2.78 1.03 11.01
N THR A 127 -2.53 2.13 10.33
CA THR A 127 -3.33 2.63 9.22
C THR A 127 -2.39 3.23 8.19
N ASP A 128 -2.31 2.59 7.04
CA ASP A 128 -1.41 2.94 5.95
C ASP A 128 -2.22 3.42 4.75
N THR A 129 -1.78 4.53 4.18
CA THR A 129 -2.38 5.13 2.99
C THR A 129 -1.49 4.84 1.79
N TRP A 130 -2.03 4.16 0.81
CA TRP A 130 -1.36 3.76 -0.42
C TRP A 130 -1.93 4.53 -1.61
N LEU A 131 -1.07 4.93 -2.55
CA LEU A 131 -1.46 5.51 -3.83
C LEU A 131 -0.85 4.72 -4.99
N TYR A 132 -1.63 4.56 -6.05
CA TYR A 132 -1.13 4.01 -7.30
C TYR A 132 -0.52 5.11 -8.14
N LEU A 133 0.81 5.20 -8.14
CA LEU A 133 1.57 6.25 -8.82
C LEU A 133 2.56 5.62 -9.81
N ASN A 134 2.54 6.11 -11.06
CA ASN A 134 3.48 5.67 -12.10
C ASN A 134 3.53 4.14 -12.28
N GLY A 135 2.36 3.49 -12.26
CA GLY A 135 2.24 2.06 -12.52
C GLY A 135 2.51 1.15 -11.31
N LYS A 136 2.66 1.69 -10.11
CA LYS A 136 2.87 0.92 -8.87
C LYS A 136 2.18 1.52 -7.66
N TRP A 137 1.84 0.69 -6.70
CA TRP A 137 1.40 1.13 -5.38
C TRP A 137 2.61 1.56 -4.53
N VAL A 138 2.50 2.71 -3.89
CA VAL A 138 3.47 3.24 -2.91
C VAL A 138 2.73 3.77 -1.69
N CYS A 139 3.25 3.52 -0.50
CA CYS A 139 2.72 4.08 0.73
C CYS A 139 3.12 5.56 0.83
N VAL A 140 2.16 6.43 1.13
CA VAL A 140 2.39 7.88 1.30
C VAL A 140 2.32 8.31 2.75
N ALA A 141 1.62 7.55 3.60
CA ALA A 141 1.52 7.83 5.03
C ALA A 141 1.28 6.54 5.81
N THR A 142 1.93 6.41 6.95
CA THR A 142 1.66 5.40 7.97
C THR A 142 1.40 6.05 9.31
N HIS A 143 0.49 5.48 10.07
CA HIS A 143 0.24 5.85 11.46
C HIS A 143 0.09 4.60 12.30
N THR A 144 0.79 4.55 13.45
CA THR A 144 0.65 3.48 14.41
C THR A 144 0.16 3.97 15.76
N SER A 145 -0.57 3.12 16.47
CA SER A 145 -1.01 3.37 17.84
C SER A 145 -0.90 2.09 18.69
N PRO A 146 -0.45 2.20 19.95
CA PRO A 146 -0.24 1.01 20.78
C PRO A 146 -1.57 0.39 21.21
N LEU A 147 -1.63 -0.94 21.25
CA LEU A 147 -2.68 -1.68 21.95
C LEU A 147 -2.30 -1.89 23.42
N LYS A 148 -3.24 -1.66 24.33
CA LYS A 148 -3.02 -1.88 25.77
C LYS A 148 -2.93 -3.36 26.15
N LYS A 149 -3.46 -4.24 25.30
CA LYS A 149 -3.46 -5.71 25.47
C LYS A 149 -3.24 -6.37 24.12
N ALA A 150 -2.63 -7.56 24.12
CA ALA A 150 -2.59 -8.41 22.94
C ALA A 150 -4.02 -8.70 22.43
N PRO A 151 -4.22 -8.83 21.10
CA PRO A 151 -5.48 -9.32 20.56
C PRO A 151 -5.79 -10.73 21.06
N HIS A 152 -7.07 -11.06 21.13
CA HIS A 152 -7.56 -12.38 21.62
C HIS A 152 -7.45 -13.42 20.53
#